data_ac4d5637453795cc19df4b617597b484
#
_entry.id   ac4d5637453795cc19df4b617597b484
#
_cell.length_a   1.000
_cell.length_b   1.000
_cell.length_c   1.000
_cell.angle_alpha   90.00
_cell.angle_beta   90.00
_cell.angle_gamma   90.00
#
_symmetry.space_group_name_H-M   'P 1'
#
loop_
_entity.id
_entity.type
_entity.pdbx_description
1 polymer ?
#
loop_
_entity_poly.entity_id
_entity_poly.type
_entity_poly.pdbx_seq_one_letter_code
_entity_poly.pdbx_strand_id
1 'polypeptide(L)'
;VSEQGAYWAIQTLRQLTERQGKRYSIQGCEITDWPAFRIRGFMQDVGRSYISMEELKREIEVLSRYKMNVFHWHLTENQAWRLESKIFPMLNDSCNMSRMPGKYYTIEEAKELVRFCKEHNVLLIPEVDMPGHSAAFIRAFRHDMQSKEGMAILKLLMDEVCEVFEEVPYLHIGTDEVKF
;
A
#
# COMPACT_ATOMS: atom_id res chain seq x y z
N VAL A 1 5.46 22.95 -17.02
CA VAL A 1 5.47 21.47 -16.98
C VAL A 1 5.98 21.08 -15.62
N SER A 2 5.22 20.27 -14.85
CA SER A 2 5.66 19.73 -13.57
C SER A 2 6.56 18.50 -13.78
N GLU A 3 7.37 18.14 -12.77
CA GLU A 3 8.16 16.91 -12.80
C GLU A 3 7.29 15.68 -13.03
N GLN A 4 6.13 15.62 -12.37
CA GLN A 4 5.14 14.56 -12.58
C GLN A 4 4.61 14.54 -14.03
N GLY A 5 4.36 15.72 -14.63
CA GLY A 5 3.95 15.81 -16.04
C GLY A 5 5.02 15.29 -16.99
N ALA A 6 6.29 15.58 -16.72
CA ALA A 6 7.42 15.07 -17.50
C ALA A 6 7.53 13.54 -17.35
N TYR A 7 7.36 13.01 -16.14
CA TYR A 7 7.35 11.58 -15.89
C TYR A 7 6.27 10.86 -16.71
N TRP A 8 5.03 11.41 -16.71
CA TRP A 8 3.93 10.82 -17.48
C TRP A 8 4.13 10.93 -19.00
N ALA A 9 4.78 11.98 -19.47
CA ALA A 9 5.16 12.10 -20.88
C ALA A 9 6.16 11.00 -21.28
N ILE A 10 7.12 10.66 -20.40
CA ILE A 10 8.04 9.53 -20.64
C ILE A 10 7.27 8.21 -20.74
N GLN A 11 6.25 7.99 -19.89
CA GLN A 11 5.42 6.77 -20.00
C GLN A 11 4.68 6.71 -21.35
N THR A 12 4.21 7.85 -21.87
CA THR A 12 3.62 7.93 -23.21
C THR A 12 4.63 7.57 -24.28
N LEU A 13 5.84 8.16 -24.25
CA LEU A 13 6.91 7.84 -25.22
C LEU A 13 7.29 6.36 -25.18
N ARG A 14 7.37 5.76 -24.00
CA ARG A 14 7.62 4.31 -23.85
C ARG A 14 6.57 3.46 -24.56
N GLN A 15 5.29 3.84 -24.45
CA GLN A 15 4.19 3.10 -25.08
C GLN A 15 4.14 3.29 -26.60
N LEU A 16 4.60 4.43 -27.10
CA LEU A 16 4.68 4.73 -28.55
C LEU A 16 5.91 4.12 -29.21
N THR A 17 6.89 3.68 -28.42
CA THR A 17 8.14 3.13 -28.94
C THR A 17 7.92 1.73 -29.49
N GLU A 18 8.09 1.58 -30.80
CA GLU A 18 8.06 0.30 -31.50
C GLU A 18 9.48 -0.24 -31.70
N ARG A 19 9.64 -1.54 -31.48
CA ARG A 19 10.89 -2.24 -31.73
C ARG A 19 10.81 -3.04 -33.02
N GLN A 20 11.67 -2.74 -33.98
CA GLN A 20 11.82 -3.48 -35.21
C GLN A 20 13.25 -4.08 -35.28
N GLY A 21 13.40 -5.31 -34.82
CA GLY A 21 14.70 -6.00 -34.70
C GLY A 21 15.61 -5.30 -33.68
N LYS A 22 16.70 -4.67 -34.14
CA LYS A 22 17.64 -3.89 -33.31
C LYS A 22 17.37 -2.39 -33.30
N ARG A 23 16.37 -1.93 -34.05
CA ARG A 23 16.03 -0.51 -34.15
C ARG A 23 14.77 -0.20 -33.32
N TYR A 24 14.72 1.02 -32.79
CA TYR A 24 13.55 1.56 -32.13
C TYR A 24 13.06 2.76 -32.94
N SER A 25 11.77 2.88 -33.11
CA SER A 25 11.14 3.98 -33.83
C SER A 25 9.91 4.48 -33.08
N ILE A 26 9.63 5.75 -33.22
CA ILE A 26 8.39 6.40 -32.77
C ILE A 26 7.83 7.11 -33.99
N GLN A 27 6.56 6.87 -34.32
CA GLN A 27 5.87 7.61 -35.35
C GLN A 27 5.80 9.08 -34.98
N GLY A 28 6.12 9.99 -35.93
CA GLY A 28 5.99 11.42 -35.71
C GLY A 28 4.54 11.80 -35.36
N CYS A 29 4.33 12.42 -34.23
CA CYS A 29 3.02 12.81 -33.74
C CYS A 29 3.12 14.03 -32.82
N GLU A 30 2.00 14.72 -32.63
CA GLU A 30 1.79 15.75 -31.61
C GLU A 30 0.78 15.21 -30.61
N ILE A 31 1.10 15.31 -29.31
CA ILE A 31 0.26 14.76 -28.24
C ILE A 31 0.00 15.83 -27.22
N THR A 32 -1.28 16.06 -26.96
CA THR A 32 -1.75 16.85 -25.82
C THR A 32 -2.54 15.93 -24.90
N ASP A 33 -2.05 15.76 -23.66
CA ASP A 33 -2.59 14.78 -22.72
C ASP A 33 -2.79 15.39 -21.33
N TRP A 34 -3.91 15.05 -20.71
CA TRP A 34 -4.22 15.40 -19.32
C TRP A 34 -5.10 14.30 -18.70
N PRO A 35 -5.03 14.09 -17.36
CA PRO A 35 -5.85 13.07 -16.71
C PRO A 35 -7.31 13.48 -16.63
N ALA A 36 -8.23 12.57 -16.99
CA ALA A 36 -9.67 12.76 -16.79
C ALA A 36 -10.05 12.75 -15.29
N PHE A 37 -9.29 11.99 -14.48
CA PHE A 37 -9.46 11.88 -13.03
C PHE A 37 -8.16 12.26 -12.31
N ARG A 38 -8.28 13.09 -11.27
CA ARG A 38 -7.14 13.50 -10.45
C ARG A 38 -6.53 12.32 -9.68
N ILE A 39 -7.36 11.42 -9.17
CA ILE A 39 -6.97 10.20 -8.45
C ILE A 39 -7.26 9.00 -9.34
N ARG A 40 -6.24 8.18 -9.57
CA ARG A 40 -6.31 6.93 -10.33
C ARG A 40 -5.58 5.88 -9.50
N GLY A 41 -6.34 5.23 -8.61
CA GLY A 41 -5.81 4.35 -7.60
C GLY A 41 -6.10 2.87 -7.86
N PHE A 42 -5.28 2.04 -7.25
CA PHE A 42 -5.49 0.61 -7.11
C PHE A 42 -5.29 0.23 -5.64
N MET A 43 -6.19 -0.58 -5.11
CA MET A 43 -6.11 -1.08 -3.73
C MET A 43 -5.67 -2.54 -3.75
N GLN A 44 -4.65 -2.85 -2.97
CA GLN A 44 -4.17 -4.21 -2.77
C GLN A 44 -4.41 -4.64 -1.33
N ASP A 45 -5.24 -5.66 -1.16
CA ASP A 45 -5.49 -6.29 0.13
C ASP A 45 -4.46 -7.38 0.41
N VAL A 46 -3.52 -7.07 1.27
CA VAL A 46 -2.51 -8.01 1.75
C VAL A 46 -2.87 -8.62 3.12
N GLY A 47 -3.84 -8.04 3.81
CA GLY A 47 -4.38 -8.59 5.06
C GLY A 47 -4.95 -9.98 4.85
N ARG A 48 -5.83 -10.14 3.84
CA ARG A 48 -6.41 -11.44 3.47
C ARG A 48 -5.40 -12.38 2.81
N SER A 49 -4.50 -11.86 1.97
CA SER A 49 -3.49 -12.68 1.27
C SER A 49 -2.19 -11.92 1.12
N TYR A 50 -1.14 -12.37 1.79
CA TYR A 50 0.18 -11.78 1.65
C TYR A 50 0.69 -11.85 0.21
N ILE A 51 1.25 -10.76 -0.25
CA ILE A 51 1.91 -10.61 -1.54
C ILE A 51 3.37 -10.26 -1.29
N SER A 52 4.30 -10.84 -2.03
CA SER A 52 5.72 -10.56 -1.82
C SER A 52 6.08 -9.11 -2.21
N MET A 53 7.13 -8.58 -1.59
CA MET A 53 7.65 -7.25 -1.94
C MET A 53 8.01 -7.14 -3.43
N GLU A 54 8.53 -8.22 -4.02
CA GLU A 54 8.85 -8.27 -5.45
C GLU A 54 7.59 -8.12 -6.31
N GLU A 55 6.51 -8.80 -5.96
CA GLU A 55 5.23 -8.70 -6.67
C GLU A 55 4.58 -7.33 -6.51
N LEU A 56 4.58 -6.76 -5.29
CA LEU A 56 4.09 -5.40 -5.03
C LEU A 56 4.84 -4.36 -5.87
N LYS A 57 6.17 -4.47 -5.95
CA LYS A 57 6.97 -3.58 -6.79
C LYS A 57 6.63 -3.73 -8.28
N ARG A 58 6.40 -4.95 -8.77
CA ARG A 58 5.94 -5.17 -10.15
C ARG A 58 4.56 -4.54 -10.42
N GLU A 59 3.63 -4.66 -9.46
CA GLU A 59 2.34 -3.99 -9.57
C GLU A 59 2.50 -2.47 -9.67
N ILE A 60 3.31 -1.86 -8.82
CA ILE A 60 3.57 -0.42 -8.81
C ILE A 60 4.20 0.02 -10.14
N GLU A 61 5.15 -0.75 -10.69
CA GLU A 61 5.71 -0.46 -12.01
C GLU A 61 4.63 -0.50 -13.10
N VAL A 62 3.74 -1.49 -13.08
CA VAL A 62 2.64 -1.59 -14.04
C VAL A 62 1.67 -0.44 -13.88
N LEU A 63 1.23 -0.13 -12.66
CA LEU A 63 0.37 1.00 -12.37
C LEU A 63 0.97 2.31 -12.90
N SER A 64 2.24 2.54 -12.63
CA SER A 64 2.98 3.71 -13.10
C SER A 64 3.03 3.80 -14.63
N ARG A 65 3.26 2.69 -15.34
CA ARG A 65 3.23 2.65 -16.82
C ARG A 65 1.88 3.11 -17.40
N TYR A 66 0.79 2.77 -16.71
CA TYR A 66 -0.57 3.16 -17.10
C TYR A 66 -1.02 4.47 -16.46
N LYS A 67 -0.08 5.25 -15.92
CA LYS A 67 -0.32 6.57 -15.30
C LYS A 67 -1.29 6.54 -14.11
N MET A 68 -1.40 5.40 -13.44
CA MET A 68 -2.02 5.32 -12.11
C MET A 68 -1.12 6.03 -11.11
N ASN A 69 -1.71 6.75 -10.16
CA ASN A 69 -0.95 7.63 -9.26
C ASN A 69 -1.19 7.38 -7.77
N VAL A 70 -1.97 6.38 -7.42
CA VAL A 70 -2.24 5.99 -6.03
C VAL A 70 -2.18 4.47 -5.91
N PHE A 71 -1.43 4.01 -4.91
CA PHE A 71 -1.42 2.63 -4.44
C PHE A 71 -1.96 2.59 -3.02
N HIS A 72 -3.13 2.01 -2.83
CA HIS A 72 -3.78 1.86 -1.53
C HIS A 72 -3.43 0.49 -0.97
N TRP A 73 -2.69 0.46 0.12
CA TRP A 73 -2.13 -0.75 0.72
C TRP A 73 -2.89 -1.14 1.99
N HIS A 74 -3.84 -2.06 1.85
CA HIS A 74 -4.66 -2.56 2.94
C HIS A 74 -3.92 -3.64 3.73
N LEU A 75 -3.35 -3.23 4.88
CA LEU A 75 -2.36 -3.99 5.65
C LEU A 75 -2.95 -4.93 6.69
N THR A 76 -4.17 -4.68 7.15
CA THR A 76 -4.74 -5.38 8.31
C THR A 76 -6.13 -5.91 8.00
N GLU A 77 -6.41 -7.11 8.50
CA GLU A 77 -7.66 -7.81 8.27
C GLU A 77 -7.92 -8.89 9.33
N ASN A 78 -9.11 -9.50 9.30
CA ASN A 78 -9.45 -10.63 10.14
C ASN A 78 -8.41 -11.76 10.07
N GLN A 79 -7.78 -11.97 8.91
CA GLN A 79 -6.84 -13.04 8.68
C GLN A 79 -5.47 -12.75 9.29
N ALA A 80 -4.99 -11.53 9.20
CA ALA A 80 -3.67 -11.18 9.71
C ALA A 80 -3.48 -9.66 9.83
N TRP A 81 -2.57 -9.29 10.71
CA TRP A 81 -1.91 -7.99 10.77
C TRP A 81 -0.58 -8.12 10.02
N ARG A 82 -0.42 -7.44 8.87
CA ARG A 82 0.71 -7.65 7.96
C ARG A 82 1.86 -6.65 8.12
N LEU A 83 1.75 -5.66 8.98
CA LEU A 83 2.84 -4.73 9.28
C LEU A 83 3.55 -5.17 10.57
N GLU A 84 4.88 -5.17 10.56
CA GLU A 84 5.67 -5.39 11.77
C GLU A 84 5.31 -4.38 12.84
N SER A 85 5.16 -4.85 14.08
CA SER A 85 5.07 -4.00 15.26
C SER A 85 6.20 -4.32 16.21
N LYS A 86 7.02 -3.33 16.55
CA LYS A 86 8.10 -3.46 17.55
C LYS A 86 7.59 -3.32 18.97
N ILE A 87 6.54 -2.51 19.15
CA ILE A 87 5.93 -2.33 20.49
C ILE A 87 5.07 -3.51 20.89
N PHE A 88 4.46 -4.21 19.92
CA PHE A 88 3.62 -5.40 20.16
C PHE A 88 3.96 -6.55 19.20
N PRO A 89 5.16 -7.17 19.34
CA PRO A 89 5.60 -8.22 18.40
C PRO A 89 4.64 -9.40 18.28
N MET A 90 3.80 -9.66 19.30
CA MET A 90 2.80 -10.73 19.26
C MET A 90 1.78 -10.57 18.13
N LEU A 91 1.57 -9.35 17.59
CA LEU A 91 0.70 -9.18 16.42
C LEU A 91 1.18 -9.95 15.21
N ASN A 92 2.49 -10.12 15.08
CA ASN A 92 3.14 -10.81 13.96
C ASN A 92 3.40 -12.29 14.23
N ASP A 93 3.02 -12.80 15.41
CA ASP A 93 3.11 -14.23 15.71
C ASP A 93 2.23 -15.04 14.75
N SER A 94 2.77 -16.13 14.25
CA SER A 94 2.09 -17.00 13.29
C SER A 94 0.76 -17.54 13.80
N CYS A 95 0.61 -17.74 15.12
CA CYS A 95 -0.64 -18.19 15.76
C CYS A 95 -1.77 -17.15 15.69
N ASN A 96 -1.45 -15.87 15.48
CA ASN A 96 -2.41 -14.79 15.32
C ASN A 96 -2.81 -14.55 13.86
N MET A 97 -2.25 -15.33 12.93
CA MET A 97 -2.55 -15.27 11.50
C MET A 97 -3.33 -16.52 11.08
N SER A 98 -4.60 -16.37 10.70
CA SER A 98 -5.42 -17.51 10.25
C SER A 98 -5.16 -17.88 8.79
N ARG A 99 -4.43 -17.05 8.04
CA ARG A 99 -4.03 -17.31 6.66
C ARG A 99 -2.59 -16.86 6.43
N MET A 100 -1.81 -17.67 5.74
CA MET A 100 -0.38 -17.46 5.46
C MET A 100 0.41 -17.08 6.72
N PRO A 101 0.50 -17.98 7.74
CA PRO A 101 1.12 -17.70 9.02
C PRO A 101 2.59 -17.26 8.87
N GLY A 102 3.02 -16.30 9.68
CA GLY A 102 4.39 -15.78 9.69
C GLY A 102 4.75 -14.90 8.49
N LYS A 103 3.78 -14.57 7.61
CA LYS A 103 4.00 -13.64 6.49
C LYS A 103 3.53 -12.25 6.87
N TYR A 104 4.46 -11.31 6.96
CA TYR A 104 4.22 -9.89 7.21
C TYR A 104 5.36 -9.07 6.60
N TYR A 105 5.21 -7.77 6.53
CA TYR A 105 6.23 -6.83 6.06
C TYR A 105 6.96 -6.24 7.25
N THR A 106 8.28 -6.19 7.19
CA THR A 106 9.08 -5.46 8.17
C THR A 106 8.90 -3.95 8.01
N ILE A 107 9.23 -3.20 9.04
CA ILE A 107 9.20 -1.73 8.97
C ILE A 107 10.12 -1.22 7.85
N GLU A 108 11.28 -1.85 7.69
CA GLU A 108 12.25 -1.52 6.64
C GLU A 108 11.66 -1.77 5.24
N GLU A 109 10.97 -2.90 5.03
CA GLU A 109 10.27 -3.20 3.77
C GLU A 109 9.14 -2.21 3.51
N ALA A 110 8.39 -1.81 4.53
CA ALA A 110 7.34 -0.81 4.39
C ALA A 110 7.91 0.54 3.94
N LYS A 111 8.97 1.01 4.59
CA LYS A 111 9.68 2.25 4.20
C LYS A 111 10.31 2.15 2.81
N GLU A 112 10.82 0.98 2.44
CA GLU A 112 11.34 0.72 1.09
C GLU A 112 10.24 0.86 0.04
N LEU A 113 9.05 0.30 0.29
CA LEU A 113 7.92 0.38 -0.64
C LEU A 113 7.43 1.83 -0.81
N VAL A 114 7.41 2.63 0.27
CA VAL A 114 7.10 4.07 0.20
C VAL A 114 8.05 4.78 -0.76
N ARG A 115 9.37 4.58 -0.60
CA ARG A 115 10.38 5.18 -1.48
C ARG A 115 10.22 4.72 -2.93
N PHE A 116 10.00 3.42 -3.13
CA PHE A 116 9.78 2.84 -4.45
C PHE A 116 8.56 3.43 -5.15
N CYS A 117 7.44 3.60 -4.44
CA CYS A 117 6.25 4.27 -4.97
C CYS A 117 6.57 5.71 -5.40
N LYS A 118 7.28 6.45 -4.56
CA LYS A 118 7.68 7.85 -4.83
C LYS A 118 8.53 7.95 -6.10
N GLU A 119 9.49 7.06 -6.30
CA GLU A 119 10.33 6.99 -7.52
C GLU A 119 9.51 6.72 -8.79
N HIS A 120 8.36 6.05 -8.65
CA HIS A 120 7.42 5.75 -9.73
C HIS A 120 6.27 6.74 -9.88
N ASN A 121 6.31 7.87 -9.18
CA ASN A 121 5.23 8.88 -9.13
C ASN A 121 3.87 8.31 -8.70
N VAL A 122 3.89 7.30 -7.85
CA VAL A 122 2.72 6.70 -7.22
C VAL A 122 2.71 7.09 -5.75
N LEU A 123 1.60 7.63 -5.26
CA LEU A 123 1.38 7.90 -3.84
C LEU A 123 0.94 6.60 -3.16
N LEU A 124 1.71 6.14 -2.18
CA LEU A 124 1.27 5.05 -1.31
C LEU A 124 0.36 5.61 -0.23
N ILE A 125 -0.80 4.98 -0.03
CA ILE A 125 -1.72 5.23 1.08
C ILE A 125 -1.82 3.93 1.88
N PRO A 126 -1.17 3.82 3.06
CA PRO A 126 -1.31 2.65 3.91
C PRO A 126 -2.66 2.67 4.60
N GLU A 127 -3.23 1.48 4.85
CA GLU A 127 -4.47 1.34 5.59
C GLU A 127 -4.31 0.39 6.77
N VAL A 128 -4.79 0.85 7.91
CA VAL A 128 -5.05 0.04 9.11
C VAL A 128 -6.56 0.11 9.36
N ASP A 129 -7.26 -0.96 9.03
CA ASP A 129 -8.70 -1.00 9.17
C ASP A 129 -9.13 -1.14 10.65
N MET A 130 -10.05 -0.28 11.06
CA MET A 130 -10.51 -0.19 12.43
C MET A 130 -11.90 0.46 12.54
N PRO A 131 -12.73 0.07 13.51
CA PRO A 131 -12.57 -1.06 14.42
C PRO A 131 -13.07 -2.38 13.83
N GLY A 132 -13.62 -2.37 12.61
CA GLY A 132 -13.97 -3.56 11.84
C GLY A 132 -12.76 -4.40 11.45
N HIS A 133 -12.97 -5.56 10.86
CA HIS A 133 -11.91 -6.43 10.32
C HIS A 133 -10.73 -6.70 11.28
N SER A 134 -11.02 -6.73 12.60
CA SER A 134 -10.02 -6.68 13.68
C SER A 134 -9.74 -8.04 14.35
N ALA A 135 -10.16 -9.17 13.77
CA ALA A 135 -10.01 -10.46 14.45
C ALA A 135 -8.53 -10.86 14.70
N ALA A 136 -7.58 -10.40 13.88
CA ALA A 136 -6.15 -10.60 14.14
C ALA A 136 -5.70 -9.85 15.41
N PHE A 137 -6.14 -8.61 15.58
CA PHE A 137 -5.92 -7.82 16.79
C PHE A 137 -6.54 -8.52 18.02
N ILE A 138 -7.80 -8.96 17.93
CA ILE A 138 -8.49 -9.64 19.02
C ILE A 138 -7.77 -10.94 19.42
N ARG A 139 -7.25 -11.70 18.47
CA ARG A 139 -6.45 -12.90 18.78
C ARG A 139 -5.18 -12.58 19.56
N ALA A 140 -4.49 -11.51 19.19
CA ALA A 140 -3.25 -11.08 19.84
C ALA A 140 -3.48 -10.54 21.26
N PHE A 141 -4.47 -9.67 21.42
CA PHE A 141 -4.66 -8.91 22.67
C PHE A 141 -5.77 -9.41 23.57
N ARG A 142 -6.68 -10.24 23.08
CA ARG A 142 -7.90 -10.70 23.79
C ARG A 142 -8.85 -9.56 24.15
N HIS A 143 -8.75 -8.43 23.46
CA HIS A 143 -9.59 -7.26 23.58
C HIS A 143 -10.13 -6.85 22.22
N ASP A 144 -11.37 -6.39 22.18
CA ASP A 144 -11.94 -5.73 21.02
C ASP A 144 -11.36 -4.31 20.90
N MET A 145 -11.16 -3.81 19.68
CA MET A 145 -10.66 -2.45 19.46
C MET A 145 -11.55 -1.38 20.06
N GLN A 146 -12.85 -1.65 20.20
CA GLN A 146 -13.84 -0.73 20.79
C GLN A 146 -13.85 -0.78 22.33
N SER A 147 -13.21 -1.77 22.96
CA SER A 147 -13.08 -1.82 24.42
C SER A 147 -12.11 -0.73 24.92
N LYS A 148 -12.21 -0.37 26.20
CA LYS A 148 -11.31 0.62 26.81
C LYS A 148 -9.83 0.20 26.69
N GLU A 149 -9.54 -1.07 26.93
CA GLU A 149 -8.21 -1.65 26.85
C GLU A 149 -7.75 -1.73 25.39
N GLY A 150 -8.61 -2.15 24.47
CA GLY A 150 -8.32 -2.21 23.03
C GLY A 150 -8.03 -0.83 22.44
N MET A 151 -8.80 0.19 22.81
CA MET A 151 -8.54 1.57 22.38
C MET A 151 -7.20 2.10 22.89
N ALA A 152 -6.79 1.76 24.12
CA ALA A 152 -5.48 2.15 24.65
C ALA A 152 -4.33 1.50 23.86
N ILE A 153 -4.46 0.22 23.52
CA ILE A 153 -3.50 -0.51 22.69
C ILE A 153 -3.47 0.07 21.27
N LEU A 154 -4.66 0.26 20.67
CA LEU A 154 -4.80 0.78 19.32
C LEU A 154 -4.13 2.15 19.16
N LYS A 155 -4.26 3.03 20.16
CA LYS A 155 -3.59 4.34 20.13
C LYS A 155 -2.08 4.21 20.02
N LEU A 156 -1.46 3.33 20.81
CA LEU A 156 -0.01 3.10 20.73
C LEU A 156 0.40 2.51 19.36
N LEU A 157 -0.39 1.58 18.83
CA LEU A 157 -0.18 1.02 17.50
C LEU A 157 -0.26 2.11 16.41
N MET A 158 -1.22 3.00 16.51
CA MET A 158 -1.37 4.09 15.54
C MET A 158 -0.23 5.10 15.62
N ASP A 159 0.30 5.37 16.81
CA ASP A 159 1.51 6.19 16.99
C ASP A 159 2.70 5.52 16.24
N GLU A 160 2.91 4.20 16.42
CA GLU A 160 3.94 3.45 15.70
C GLU A 160 3.72 3.46 14.17
N VAL A 161 2.48 3.23 13.71
CA VAL A 161 2.15 3.25 12.28
C VAL A 161 2.42 4.64 11.67
N CYS A 162 2.07 5.72 12.37
CA CYS A 162 2.36 7.07 11.92
C CYS A 162 3.86 7.34 11.81
N GLU A 163 4.69 6.81 12.73
CA GLU A 163 6.14 6.90 12.64
C GLU A 163 6.71 6.11 11.45
N VAL A 164 6.17 4.91 11.19
CA VAL A 164 6.59 4.09 10.05
C VAL A 164 6.31 4.80 8.72
N PHE A 165 5.16 5.45 8.62
CA PHE A 165 4.67 6.10 7.40
C PHE A 165 4.77 7.64 7.45
N GLU A 166 5.72 8.20 8.19
CA GLU A 166 5.91 9.65 8.32
C GLU A 166 6.14 10.39 6.99
N GLU A 167 6.62 9.70 5.96
CA GLU A 167 6.88 10.26 4.63
C GLU A 167 5.64 10.33 3.72
N VAL A 168 4.50 9.78 4.13
CA VAL A 168 3.26 9.83 3.35
C VAL A 168 2.23 10.78 3.96
N PRO A 169 1.47 11.52 3.15
CA PRO A 169 0.56 12.55 3.67
C PRO A 169 -0.78 12.01 4.17
N TYR A 170 -1.09 10.74 3.93
CA TYR A 170 -2.39 10.14 4.26
C TYR A 170 -2.22 8.75 4.84
N LEU A 171 -3.04 8.45 5.85
CA LEU A 171 -3.30 7.13 6.38
C LEU A 171 -4.79 6.85 6.25
N HIS A 172 -5.16 5.71 5.67
CA HIS A 172 -6.55 5.26 5.62
C HIS A 172 -6.85 4.43 6.87
N ILE A 173 -8.02 4.64 7.47
CA ILE A 173 -8.41 3.96 8.71
C ILE A 173 -9.54 2.94 8.53
N GLY A 174 -9.90 2.64 7.28
CA GLY A 174 -10.98 1.71 6.95
C GLY A 174 -12.34 2.24 7.37
N THR A 175 -12.90 1.66 8.40
CA THR A 175 -14.19 1.97 9.05
C THR A 175 -15.41 1.32 8.41
N ASP A 176 -15.21 0.32 7.58
CA ASP A 176 -16.29 -0.46 6.99
C ASP A 176 -16.70 -1.68 7.84
N GLU A 177 -17.89 -2.19 7.58
CA GLU A 177 -18.48 -3.41 8.17
C GLU A 177 -18.40 -3.50 9.71
N VAL A 178 -18.51 -2.36 10.42
CA VAL A 178 -18.46 -2.31 11.88
C VAL A 178 -19.75 -2.91 12.46
N LYS A 179 -19.58 -3.86 13.39
CA LYS A 179 -20.69 -4.38 14.21
C LYS A 179 -20.73 -3.62 15.53
N PHE A 180 -21.86 -3.04 15.83
CA PHE A 180 -22.14 -2.35 17.09
C PHE A 180 -22.87 -3.27 18.07
#